data_06af620aacfb4f0b681e5643485d426b
#
_entry.id   06af620aacfb4f0b681e5643485d426b
#
_cell.length_a   1.000
_cell.length_b   1.000
_cell.length_c   1.000
_cell.angle_alpha   90.00
_cell.angle_beta   90.00
_cell.angle_gamma   90.00
#
_symmetry.space_group_name_H-M   'P 1'
#
loop_
_entity.id
_entity.type
_entity.pdbx_description
1 polymer ?
#
loop_
_entity_poly.entity_id
_entity_poly.type
_entity_poly.pdbx_seq_one_letter_code
_entity_poly.pdbx_strand_id
1 'polypeptide(L)'
;MAAQVVIFTLGQEEYAMPIEVVREITRLGEVRTIPQAPTYVRGLINLRGKAIPLIDLHVRFGIDREQATTSEDTALTENVFALITEVHGNYVAFAVDHVQEVRILNNIVPPPPLVTASFIGGIVNLPDRIIIQLIPEQILESNEVQGLSQLTA
;
A
#
# COMPACT_ATOMS: atom_id res chain seq x y z
N MET A 1 9.24 11.50 -18.06
CA MET A 1 8.60 12.42 -17.12
C MET A 1 8.97 12.03 -15.71
N ALA A 2 9.37 12.99 -14.88
CA ALA A 2 9.76 12.71 -13.51
C ALA A 2 8.53 12.66 -12.61
N ALA A 3 8.56 11.75 -11.65
CA ALA A 3 7.47 11.61 -10.67
C ALA A 3 8.07 11.48 -9.28
N GLN A 4 7.54 12.25 -8.34
CA GLN A 4 7.95 12.14 -6.94
C GLN A 4 7.10 11.07 -6.27
N VAL A 5 7.76 10.11 -5.66
CA VAL A 5 7.10 8.92 -5.13
C VAL A 5 7.62 8.58 -3.74
N VAL A 6 6.80 7.84 -3.00
CA VAL A 6 7.21 7.19 -1.76
C VAL A 6 7.55 5.75 -2.12
N ILE A 7 8.77 5.32 -1.80
CA ILE A 7 9.22 3.96 -2.06
C ILE A 7 9.11 3.15 -0.77
N PHE A 8 8.46 2.01 -0.87
CA PHE A 8 8.24 1.12 0.28
C PHE A 8 8.42 -0.32 -0.14
N THR A 9 8.50 -1.21 0.82
CA THR A 9 8.68 -2.63 0.55
C THR A 9 7.48 -3.44 0.99
N LEU A 10 7.22 -4.49 0.21
CA LEU A 10 6.29 -5.56 0.57
C LEU A 10 7.06 -6.86 0.32
N GLY A 11 7.38 -7.58 1.41
CA GLY A 11 8.26 -8.71 1.30
C GLY A 11 9.63 -8.29 0.81
N GLN A 12 10.08 -8.88 -0.27
CA GLN A 12 11.40 -8.58 -0.85
C GLN A 12 11.33 -7.61 -2.02
N GLU A 13 10.14 -7.15 -2.38
CA GLU A 13 9.95 -6.31 -3.55
C GLU A 13 9.74 -4.86 -3.15
N GLU A 14 10.19 -3.96 -4.00
CA GLU A 14 10.02 -2.52 -3.80
C GLU A 14 8.94 -1.97 -4.69
N TYR A 15 8.12 -1.12 -4.11
CA TYR A 15 7.01 -0.48 -4.79
C TYR A 15 7.08 1.02 -4.57
N ALA A 16 6.45 1.76 -5.45
CA ALA A 16 6.39 3.22 -5.35
C ALA A 16 4.95 3.68 -5.52
N MET A 17 4.60 4.72 -4.78
CA MET A 17 3.28 5.32 -4.84
C MET A 17 3.44 6.83 -5.00
N PRO A 18 2.63 7.47 -5.87
CA PRO A 18 2.77 8.92 -6.06
C PRO A 18 2.61 9.69 -4.76
N ILE A 19 3.48 10.68 -4.54
CA ILE A 19 3.45 11.45 -3.30
C ILE A 19 2.15 12.25 -3.17
N GLU A 20 1.51 12.58 -4.29
CA GLU A 20 0.30 13.38 -4.27
C GLU A 20 -0.86 12.71 -3.52
N VAL A 21 -0.90 11.38 -3.52
CA VAL A 21 -1.98 10.65 -2.84
C VAL A 21 -1.63 10.31 -1.39
N VAL A 22 -0.36 10.39 -1.01
CA VAL A 22 0.08 10.04 0.34
C VAL A 22 -0.05 11.26 1.23
N ARG A 23 -0.94 11.19 2.21
CA ARG A 23 -1.18 12.28 3.14
C ARG A 23 -0.28 12.21 4.36
N GLU A 24 0.04 10.98 4.77
CA GLU A 24 0.82 10.80 5.99
C GLU A 24 1.41 9.40 5.99
N ILE A 25 2.58 9.26 6.61
CA ILE A 25 3.21 7.98 6.85
C ILE A 25 3.29 7.82 8.36
N THR A 26 2.73 6.74 8.89
CA THR A 26 2.71 6.54 10.33
C THR A 26 3.07 5.09 10.66
N ARG A 27 3.61 4.90 11.84
CA ARG A 27 3.85 3.55 12.33
C ARG A 27 2.52 2.91 12.68
N LEU A 28 2.35 1.65 12.28
CA LEU A 28 1.09 0.96 12.51
C LEU A 28 0.97 0.61 13.99
N GLY A 29 -0.11 1.09 14.62
CA GLY A 29 -0.42 0.80 16.00
C GLY A 29 -1.53 -0.23 16.10
N GLU A 30 -2.50 0.05 16.96
CA GLU A 30 -3.62 -0.86 17.18
C GLU A 30 -4.54 -0.90 15.98
N VAL A 31 -4.90 -2.13 15.57
CA VAL A 31 -5.83 -2.36 14.47
C VAL A 31 -7.08 -3.03 15.03
N ARG A 32 -8.23 -2.46 14.77
CA ARG A 32 -9.51 -3.03 15.18
C ARG A 32 -10.06 -3.88 14.05
N THR A 33 -10.22 -5.18 14.31
CA THR A 33 -10.74 -6.08 13.29
C THR A 33 -12.22 -5.87 13.09
N ILE A 34 -12.68 -6.08 11.84
CA ILE A 34 -14.09 -5.97 11.48
C ILE A 34 -14.57 -7.36 11.08
N PRO A 35 -15.59 -7.90 11.76
CA PRO A 35 -16.12 -9.21 11.37
C PRO A 35 -16.71 -9.17 9.96
N GLN A 36 -16.45 -10.22 9.20
CA GLN A 36 -17.02 -10.42 7.86
C GLN A 36 -16.61 -9.36 6.84
N ALA A 37 -15.55 -8.62 7.11
CA ALA A 37 -14.99 -7.70 6.13
C ALA A 37 -14.27 -8.48 5.05
N PRO A 38 -14.06 -7.88 3.85
CA PRO A 38 -13.24 -8.53 2.83
C PRO A 38 -11.87 -8.91 3.35
N THR A 39 -11.29 -9.98 2.79
CA THR A 39 -10.02 -10.51 3.30
C THR A 39 -8.87 -9.52 3.22
N TYR A 40 -8.92 -8.61 2.24
CA TYR A 40 -7.87 -7.60 2.10
C TYR A 40 -8.01 -6.45 3.10
N VAL A 41 -9.12 -6.37 3.83
CA VAL A 41 -9.31 -5.36 4.86
C VAL A 41 -8.83 -5.94 6.17
N ARG A 42 -7.71 -5.42 6.69
CA ARG A 42 -7.17 -5.89 7.95
C ARG A 42 -7.97 -5.40 9.13
N GLY A 43 -8.59 -4.24 9.01
CA GLY A 43 -9.41 -3.66 10.04
C GLY A 43 -9.48 -2.15 9.92
N LEU A 44 -9.70 -1.49 11.04
CA LEU A 44 -9.73 -0.03 11.12
C LEU A 44 -8.61 0.44 12.03
N ILE A 45 -8.00 1.56 11.66
CA ILE A 45 -7.06 2.25 12.55
C ILE A 45 -7.66 3.59 12.93
N ASN A 46 -7.29 4.08 14.10
CA ASN A 46 -7.71 5.40 14.57
C ASN A 46 -6.61 6.39 14.28
N LEU A 47 -6.92 7.37 13.44
CA LEU A 47 -5.98 8.46 13.15
C LEU A 47 -6.64 9.76 13.58
N ARG A 48 -6.18 10.28 14.71
CA ARG A 48 -6.65 11.55 15.26
C ARG A 48 -8.18 11.62 15.32
N GLY A 49 -8.79 10.53 15.82
CA GLY A 49 -10.24 10.47 16.00
C GLY A 49 -11.02 9.98 14.79
N LYS A 50 -10.34 9.73 13.68
CA LYS A 50 -10.99 9.20 12.47
C LYS A 50 -10.68 7.72 12.33
N ALA A 51 -11.71 6.93 12.04
CA ALA A 51 -11.54 5.52 11.72
C ALA A 51 -11.22 5.40 10.24
N ILE A 52 -10.09 4.78 9.93
CA ILE A 52 -9.60 4.65 8.56
C ILE A 52 -9.41 3.17 8.26
N PRO A 53 -9.96 2.66 7.13
CA PRO A 53 -9.76 1.25 6.80
C PRO A 53 -8.32 0.99 6.45
N LEU A 54 -7.80 -0.12 6.96
CA LEU A 54 -6.43 -0.55 6.70
C LEU A 54 -6.45 -1.71 5.72
N ILE A 55 -5.81 -1.53 4.59
CA ILE A 55 -5.78 -2.51 3.51
C ILE A 55 -4.48 -3.28 3.59
N ASP A 56 -4.59 -4.60 3.55
CA ASP A 56 -3.44 -5.50 3.54
C ASP A 56 -3.02 -5.72 2.10
N LEU A 57 -1.92 -5.08 1.70
CA LEU A 57 -1.45 -5.18 0.33
C LEU A 57 -0.91 -6.56 0.00
N HIS A 58 -0.39 -7.29 0.99
CA HIS A 58 0.03 -8.68 0.74
C HIS A 58 -1.15 -9.51 0.25
N VAL A 59 -2.29 -9.37 0.92
CA VAL A 59 -3.48 -10.11 0.53
C VAL A 59 -4.02 -9.60 -0.79
N ARG A 60 -4.10 -8.29 -0.96
CA ARG A 60 -4.67 -7.70 -2.18
C ARG A 60 -3.87 -8.06 -3.42
N PHE A 61 -2.54 -8.13 -3.29
CA PHE A 61 -1.66 -8.45 -4.42
C PHE A 61 -1.40 -9.95 -4.56
N GLY A 62 -1.86 -10.77 -3.61
CA GLY A 62 -1.60 -12.20 -3.64
C GLY A 62 -0.17 -12.56 -3.32
N ILE A 63 0.52 -11.75 -2.53
CA ILE A 63 1.89 -12.03 -2.12
C ILE A 63 1.88 -12.99 -0.94
N ASP A 64 2.72 -14.03 -1.03
CA ASP A 64 2.82 -15.01 0.04
C ASP A 64 3.54 -14.41 1.24
N ARG A 65 2.82 -14.31 2.35
CA ARG A 65 3.38 -13.75 3.58
C ARG A 65 4.48 -14.60 4.17
N GLU A 66 4.43 -15.90 3.93
CA GLU A 66 5.43 -16.80 4.50
C GLU A 66 6.83 -16.52 3.94
N GLN A 67 6.90 -16.01 2.73
CA GLN A 67 8.18 -15.63 2.14
C GLN A 67 8.71 -14.32 2.72
N ALA A 68 7.83 -13.49 3.25
CA ALA A 68 8.20 -12.19 3.81
C ALA A 68 8.53 -12.28 5.29
N THR A 69 8.07 -13.33 5.98
CA THR A 69 8.21 -13.45 7.42
C THR A 69 9.24 -14.52 7.76
N THR A 70 10.04 -14.23 8.76
CA THR A 70 10.96 -15.18 9.34
C THR A 70 10.43 -15.60 10.71
N SER A 71 11.22 -16.37 11.43
CA SER A 71 10.85 -16.80 12.77
C SER A 71 10.76 -15.64 13.76
N GLU A 72 11.21 -14.46 13.39
CA GLU A 72 11.11 -13.28 14.23
C GLU A 72 9.94 -12.39 13.85
N ASP A 73 8.82 -12.98 13.51
CA ASP A 73 7.65 -12.26 13.01
C ASP A 73 7.17 -11.18 13.98
N THR A 74 7.24 -11.43 15.27
CA THR A 74 6.80 -10.46 16.26
C THR A 74 7.64 -9.21 16.24
N ALA A 75 8.93 -9.33 15.96
CA ALA A 75 9.80 -8.17 15.82
C ALA A 75 9.49 -7.41 14.54
N LEU A 76 9.11 -8.13 13.48
CA LEU A 76 8.80 -7.48 12.20
C LEU A 76 7.50 -6.69 12.26
N THR A 77 6.53 -7.11 13.06
CA THR A 77 5.27 -6.36 13.17
C THR A 77 5.48 -4.98 13.77
N GLU A 78 6.53 -4.81 14.56
CA GLU A 78 6.85 -3.50 15.13
C GLU A 78 7.32 -2.52 14.07
N ASN A 79 7.77 -3.01 12.92
CA ASN A 79 8.29 -2.18 11.84
C ASN A 79 7.27 -1.97 10.72
N VAL A 80 6.05 -2.40 10.90
CA VAL A 80 5.00 -2.21 9.89
C VAL A 80 4.52 -0.77 9.94
N PHE A 81 4.38 -0.18 8.76
CA PHE A 81 3.94 1.20 8.60
C PHE A 81 2.63 1.23 7.84
N ALA A 82 1.93 2.34 7.98
CA ALA A 82 0.72 2.60 7.22
C ALA A 82 0.92 3.86 6.39
N LEU A 83 0.63 3.76 5.11
CA LEU A 83 0.56 4.91 4.22
C LEU A 83 -0.89 5.40 4.21
N ILE A 84 -1.11 6.56 4.78
CA ILE A 84 -2.45 7.16 4.81
C ILE A 84 -2.62 7.91 3.50
N THR A 85 -3.58 7.47 2.70
CA THR A 85 -3.77 8.01 1.36
C THR A 85 -5.19 8.49 1.17
N GLU A 86 -5.38 9.31 0.15
CA GLU A 86 -6.71 9.70 -0.29
C GLU A 86 -6.96 9.08 -1.66
N VAL A 87 -7.92 8.16 -1.71
CA VAL A 87 -8.24 7.40 -2.92
C VAL A 87 -9.73 7.50 -3.17
N HIS A 88 -10.11 7.89 -4.37
CA HIS A 88 -11.54 8.10 -4.74
C HIS A 88 -12.26 9.00 -3.74
N GLY A 89 -11.56 10.03 -3.24
CA GLY A 89 -12.14 10.99 -2.31
C GLY A 89 -12.24 10.54 -0.86
N ASN A 90 -11.70 9.37 -0.52
CA ASN A 90 -11.78 8.83 0.83
C ASN A 90 -10.40 8.48 1.35
N TYR A 91 -10.22 8.54 2.66
CA TYR A 91 -8.97 8.13 3.29
C TYR A 91 -8.91 6.61 3.38
N VAL A 92 -7.79 6.07 2.98
CA VAL A 92 -7.50 4.63 3.04
C VAL A 92 -6.05 4.48 3.49
N ALA A 93 -5.80 3.56 4.41
CA ALA A 93 -4.45 3.25 4.86
C ALA A 93 -3.99 1.96 4.22
N PHE A 94 -2.78 1.96 3.70
CA PHE A 94 -2.17 0.76 3.12
C PHE A 94 -1.06 0.29 4.06
N ALA A 95 -1.15 -0.96 4.50
CA ALA A 95 -0.12 -1.55 5.35
C ALA A 95 1.08 -1.94 4.50
N VAL A 96 2.25 -1.47 4.89
CA VAL A 96 3.50 -1.76 4.19
C VAL A 96 4.54 -2.24 5.20
N ASP A 97 5.55 -2.96 4.72
CA ASP A 97 6.56 -3.51 5.62
C ASP A 97 7.53 -2.44 6.08
N HIS A 98 8.12 -1.71 5.13
CA HIS A 98 9.06 -0.64 5.41
C HIS A 98 8.85 0.49 4.44
N VAL A 99 9.14 1.71 4.88
CA VAL A 99 9.19 2.87 4.00
C VAL A 99 10.67 3.22 3.80
N GLN A 100 11.11 3.20 2.55
CA GLN A 100 12.51 3.39 2.22
C GLN A 100 12.88 4.86 2.11
N GLU A 101 12.21 5.58 1.20
CA GLU A 101 12.58 6.95 0.88
C GLU A 101 11.51 7.61 0.04
N VAL A 102 11.56 8.94 0.00
CA VAL A 102 10.85 9.74 -0.98
C VAL A 102 11.84 10.12 -2.05
N ARG A 103 11.50 9.89 -3.31
CA ARG A 103 12.47 10.07 -4.39
C ARG A 103 11.76 10.51 -5.66
N ILE A 104 12.49 11.24 -6.49
CA ILE A 104 12.02 11.56 -7.83
C ILE A 104 12.52 10.47 -8.76
N LEU A 105 11.59 9.81 -9.45
CA LEU A 105 11.91 8.76 -10.40
C LEU A 105 11.76 9.28 -11.82
N ASN A 106 12.79 9.06 -12.61
CA ASN A 106 12.77 9.29 -14.06
C ASN A 106 12.72 7.93 -14.74
N ASN A 107 12.48 7.92 -16.03
CA ASN A 107 12.55 6.69 -16.83
C ASN A 107 11.58 5.62 -16.37
N ILE A 108 10.37 6.03 -15.96
CA ILE A 108 9.30 5.08 -15.66
C ILE A 108 8.77 4.57 -16.99
N VAL A 109 8.83 3.24 -17.18
CA VAL A 109 8.36 2.63 -18.40
C VAL A 109 7.04 1.90 -18.14
N PRO A 110 6.19 1.77 -19.16
CA PRO A 110 4.94 1.03 -18.99
C PRO A 110 5.21 -0.44 -18.66
N PRO A 111 4.28 -1.10 -17.94
CA PRO A 111 4.45 -2.52 -17.66
C PRO A 111 4.40 -3.34 -18.95
N PRO A 112 5.12 -4.47 -19.01
CA PRO A 112 5.05 -5.35 -20.18
C PRO A 112 3.64 -5.88 -20.39
N PRO A 113 3.29 -6.30 -21.64
CA PRO A 113 1.93 -6.78 -21.92
C PRO A 113 1.49 -7.98 -21.08
N LEU A 114 2.44 -8.77 -20.58
CA LEU A 114 2.11 -9.91 -19.72
C LEU A 114 1.66 -9.50 -18.32
N VAL A 115 1.94 -8.27 -17.94
CA VAL A 115 1.49 -7.74 -16.64
C VAL A 115 0.07 -7.21 -16.84
N THR A 116 -0.91 -7.91 -16.29
CA THR A 116 -2.32 -7.59 -16.49
C THR A 116 -2.95 -6.86 -15.32
N ALA A 117 -2.24 -6.74 -14.20
CA ALA A 117 -2.79 -6.05 -13.03
C ALA A 117 -2.92 -4.56 -13.31
N SER A 118 -4.14 -4.05 -13.22
CA SER A 118 -4.44 -2.65 -13.54
C SER A 118 -3.79 -1.68 -12.56
N PHE A 119 -3.45 -2.14 -11.35
CA PHE A 119 -2.82 -1.27 -10.34
C PHE A 119 -1.33 -1.05 -10.57
N ILE A 120 -0.71 -1.75 -11.52
CA ILE A 120 0.70 -1.54 -11.87
C ILE A 120 0.77 -0.52 -13.00
N GLY A 121 1.30 0.66 -12.69
CA GLY A 121 1.35 1.75 -13.64
C GLY A 121 2.66 1.89 -14.38
N GLY A 122 3.71 1.25 -13.87
CA GLY A 122 5.02 1.34 -14.53
C GLY A 122 6.07 0.58 -13.78
N ILE A 123 7.23 0.49 -14.41
CA ILE A 123 8.40 -0.19 -13.84
C ILE A 123 9.57 0.73 -13.99
N VAL A 124 10.38 0.85 -12.94
CA VAL A 124 11.61 1.62 -12.96
C VAL A 124 12.76 0.65 -12.73
N ASN A 125 13.62 0.55 -13.73
CA ASN A 125 14.78 -0.35 -13.67
C ASN A 125 16.01 0.49 -13.32
N LEU A 126 16.43 0.43 -12.08
CA LEU A 126 17.64 1.09 -11.61
C LEU A 126 18.81 0.10 -11.67
N PRO A 127 20.05 0.59 -11.64
CA PRO A 127 21.19 -0.31 -11.76
C PRO A 127 21.25 -1.42 -10.72
N ASP A 128 20.73 -1.14 -9.52
CA ASP A 128 20.83 -2.07 -8.39
C ASP A 128 19.47 -2.64 -7.95
N ARG A 129 18.36 -2.21 -8.55
CA ARG A 129 17.05 -2.66 -8.11
C ARG A 129 15.96 -2.31 -9.12
N ILE A 130 14.83 -2.98 -8.98
CA ILE A 130 13.63 -2.73 -9.79
C ILE A 130 12.53 -2.25 -8.85
N ILE A 131 11.87 -1.17 -9.23
CA ILE A 131 10.77 -0.61 -8.46
C ILE A 131 9.50 -0.66 -9.30
N ILE A 132 8.42 -1.15 -8.71
CA ILE A 132 7.12 -1.25 -9.37
C ILE A 132 6.26 -0.08 -8.93
N GLN A 133 5.88 0.77 -9.89
CA GLN A 133 5.03 1.91 -9.56
C GLN A 133 3.57 1.49 -9.54
N LEU A 134 2.87 1.87 -8.48
CA LEU A 134 1.48 1.52 -8.28
C LEU A 134 0.58 2.69 -8.63
N ILE A 135 -0.64 2.37 -9.03
CA ILE A 135 -1.72 3.33 -9.22
C ILE A 135 -2.72 3.08 -8.09
N PRO A 136 -2.72 3.92 -7.04
CA PRO A 136 -3.57 3.65 -5.87
C PRO A 136 -5.05 3.57 -6.22
N GLU A 137 -5.50 4.37 -7.16
CA GLU A 137 -6.89 4.37 -7.60
C GLU A 137 -7.32 3.07 -8.26
N GLN A 138 -6.36 2.26 -8.69
CA GLN A 138 -6.62 0.96 -9.30
C GLN A 138 -6.42 -0.20 -8.31
N ILE A 139 -5.83 0.06 -7.17
CA ILE A 139 -5.70 -0.97 -6.12
C ILE A 139 -7.07 -1.30 -5.56
N LEU A 140 -7.90 -0.28 -5.37
CA LEU A 140 -9.29 -0.41 -4.93
C LEU A 140 -10.19 0.30 -5.93
N GLU A 141 -11.27 -0.36 -6.32
CA GLU A 141 -12.26 0.27 -7.17
C GLU A 141 -13.11 1.25 -6.36
N SER A 142 -13.75 2.21 -7.04
CA SER A 142 -14.51 3.24 -6.33
C SER A 142 -15.66 2.65 -5.51
N ASN A 143 -16.31 1.59 -6.00
CA ASN A 143 -17.36 0.93 -5.23
C ASN A 143 -16.83 0.24 -4.00
N GLU A 144 -15.62 -0.29 -4.06
CA GLU A 144 -14.97 -0.87 -2.89
C GLU A 144 -14.69 0.20 -1.83
N VAL A 145 -14.17 1.34 -2.27
CA VAL A 145 -13.86 2.44 -1.35
C VAL A 145 -15.14 2.99 -0.73
N GLN A 146 -16.21 3.12 -1.50
CA GLN A 146 -17.49 3.57 -0.97
C GLN A 146 -18.04 2.61 0.08
N GLY A 147 -17.91 1.31 -0.17
CA GLY A 147 -18.32 0.31 0.80
C GLY A 147 -17.51 0.41 2.09
N LEU A 148 -16.21 0.65 1.97
CA LEU A 148 -15.35 0.81 3.14
C LEU A 148 -15.68 2.07 3.92
N SER A 149 -16.02 3.17 3.25
CA SER A 149 -16.35 4.40 3.93
C SER A 149 -17.61 4.26 4.79
N GLN A 150 -18.51 3.37 4.43
CA GLN A 150 -19.69 3.09 5.24
C GLN A 150 -19.34 2.42 6.57
N LEU A 151 -18.21 1.72 6.62
CA LEU A 151 -17.75 1.11 7.87
C LEU A 151 -17.26 2.15 8.85
N THR A 152 -16.89 3.31 8.38
CA THR A 152 -16.32 4.38 9.20
C THR A 152 -17.32 5.50 9.51
N ALA A 153 -18.51 5.39 8.99
CA ALA A 153 -19.56 6.40 9.17
C ALA A 153 -20.10 6.46 10.59
#